data_9292da8f9a9243d8d28675969860dbb8
#
_entry.id   9292da8f9a9243d8d28675969860dbb8
#
_cell.length_a   1.000
_cell.length_b   1.000
_cell.length_c   1.000
_cell.angle_alpha   90.00
_cell.angle_beta   90.00
_cell.angle_gamma   90.00
#
_symmetry.space_group_name_H-M   'P 1'
#
loop_
_entity.id
_entity.type
_entity.pdbx_description
1 polymer ?
#
loop_
_entity_poly.entity_id
_entity_poly.type
_entity_poly.pdbx_seq_one_letter_code
_entity_poly.pdbx_strand_id
1 'polypeptide(L)'
;MITSWNGKPYHSLDYMLKERFGEKVYKVTLNGGMSCPNRDGTIGHGGCIFCSEGGSGDFAASAALSIHEQIDSQIAMLSAKRPIHKYIAYFQAYTNTYAPVPYLEKIFQEAISHPGIVALSIGTRPDCLEDDVVELLSRLNMVKPVWVELGLQTIHESTAAYIRRGYPLSCFEDSLKRLRAAGLEVVVHTILGLPGESREDILATMDYLNTRDIQGIKLQLLHVLKGTDLAYDYLAGKFKVLERAEYIDLVADCLEHLDPSIVIHRVTGDGPKDLLIAPLWASRKREVLNLLHHRLKERQSFQGKALE
;
A
#
# COMPACT_ATOMS: atom_id res chain seq x y z
N MET A 1 25.81 11.20 -0.84
CA MET A 1 24.50 10.52 -0.96
C MET A 1 23.57 11.27 -1.91
N ILE A 2 22.56 10.59 -2.51
CA ILE A 2 21.52 11.25 -3.32
C ILE A 2 20.53 11.89 -2.35
N THR A 3 20.42 13.21 -2.38
CA THR A 3 19.50 13.98 -1.50
C THR A 3 18.30 14.54 -2.23
N SER A 4 18.21 14.27 -3.54
CA SER A 4 17.11 14.76 -4.37
C SER A 4 16.80 13.82 -5.54
N TRP A 5 15.53 13.53 -5.73
CA TRP A 5 14.97 12.72 -6.81
C TRP A 5 14.05 13.60 -7.66
N ASN A 6 14.65 14.25 -8.67
CA ASN A 6 13.95 15.23 -9.52
C ASN A 6 13.26 16.34 -8.70
N GLY A 7 14.02 16.93 -7.76
CA GLY A 7 13.56 18.03 -6.90
C GLY A 7 12.70 17.60 -5.69
N LYS A 8 12.48 16.30 -5.47
CA LYS A 8 11.85 15.79 -4.25
C LYS A 8 12.91 15.31 -3.26
N PRO A 9 12.72 15.52 -1.95
CA PRO A 9 13.66 15.10 -0.92
C PRO A 9 13.52 13.62 -0.55
N TYR A 10 12.85 12.80 -1.34
CA TYR A 10 12.71 11.36 -1.15
C TYR A 10 12.52 10.64 -2.49
N HIS A 11 12.92 9.37 -2.54
CA HIS A 11 12.81 8.47 -3.69
C HIS A 11 11.35 8.13 -3.97
N SER A 12 10.67 8.99 -4.72
CA SER A 12 9.24 8.86 -4.97
C SER A 12 8.95 7.85 -6.07
N LEU A 13 7.80 7.17 -5.97
CA LEU A 13 7.28 6.30 -7.03
C LEU A 13 7.22 6.98 -8.41
N ASP A 14 6.80 8.25 -8.47
CA ASP A 14 6.75 9.01 -9.74
C ASP A 14 8.13 9.15 -10.39
N TYR A 15 9.18 9.35 -9.59
CA TYR A 15 10.55 9.40 -10.07
C TYR A 15 10.98 8.02 -10.62
N MET A 16 10.85 6.97 -9.82
CA MET A 16 11.21 5.60 -10.20
C MET A 16 10.47 5.14 -11.47
N LEU A 17 9.19 5.45 -11.59
CA LEU A 17 8.38 5.09 -12.76
C LEU A 17 8.86 5.79 -14.04
N LYS A 18 9.24 7.07 -13.95
CA LYS A 18 9.78 7.81 -15.08
C LYS A 18 11.14 7.27 -15.53
N GLU A 19 12.03 6.95 -14.57
CA GLU A 19 13.30 6.31 -14.88
C GLU A 19 13.11 4.94 -15.55
N ARG A 20 12.19 4.12 -15.04
CA ARG A 20 11.97 2.76 -15.52
C ARG A 20 11.21 2.69 -16.85
N PHE A 21 10.23 3.55 -17.04
CA PHE A 21 9.31 3.47 -18.18
C PHE A 21 9.40 4.68 -19.15
N GLY A 22 10.27 5.65 -18.86
CA GLY A 22 10.52 6.82 -19.72
C GLY A 22 9.43 7.90 -19.67
N GLU A 23 8.31 7.64 -19.01
CA GLU A 23 7.18 8.57 -18.90
C GLU A 23 6.40 8.38 -17.61
N LYS A 24 5.43 9.23 -17.38
CA LYS A 24 4.54 9.12 -16.23
C LYS A 24 3.60 7.93 -16.36
N VAL A 25 3.51 7.12 -15.32
CA VAL A 25 2.65 5.92 -15.25
C VAL A 25 1.61 6.11 -14.16
N TYR A 26 0.38 5.68 -14.40
CA TYR A 26 -0.70 5.72 -13.42
C TYR A 26 -1.18 4.32 -13.04
N LYS A 27 -1.70 4.16 -11.82
CA LYS A 27 -2.37 2.92 -11.42
C LYS A 27 -3.84 2.98 -11.85
N VAL A 28 -4.30 1.90 -12.46
CA VAL A 28 -5.72 1.56 -12.63
C VAL A 28 -6.07 0.52 -11.59
N THR A 29 -7.11 0.79 -10.79
CA THR A 29 -7.44 -0.02 -9.63
C THR A 29 -8.49 -1.05 -9.99
N LEU A 30 -8.14 -2.34 -9.82
CA LEU A 30 -8.93 -3.49 -10.25
C LEU A 30 -9.47 -4.26 -9.05
N ASN A 31 -10.61 -4.89 -9.27
CA ASN A 31 -11.24 -5.83 -8.36
C ASN A 31 -11.30 -7.21 -9.02
N GLY A 32 -10.54 -8.15 -8.48
CA GLY A 32 -10.51 -9.54 -8.97
C GLY A 32 -11.59 -10.43 -8.37
N GLY A 33 -12.53 -9.89 -7.58
CA GLY A 33 -13.61 -10.67 -6.96
C GLY A 33 -13.18 -11.57 -5.79
N MET A 34 -11.94 -11.43 -5.29
CA MET A 34 -11.47 -12.19 -4.14
C MET A 34 -12.12 -11.72 -2.84
N SER A 35 -12.07 -12.59 -1.82
CA SER A 35 -12.42 -12.31 -0.44
C SER A 35 -11.17 -12.08 0.42
N CYS A 36 -11.33 -12.19 1.72
CA CYS A 36 -10.23 -12.14 2.70
C CYS A 36 -10.46 -13.22 3.76
N PRO A 37 -9.47 -14.08 4.08
CA PRO A 37 -9.62 -15.14 5.07
C PRO A 37 -9.93 -14.60 6.47
N ASN A 38 -9.63 -13.34 6.74
CA ASN A 38 -9.99 -12.66 7.98
C ASN A 38 -11.45 -12.16 8.01
N ARG A 39 -12.23 -12.42 6.94
CA ARG A 39 -13.64 -12.03 6.81
C ARG A 39 -14.60 -13.18 6.60
N ASP A 40 -14.19 -14.18 5.83
CA ASP A 40 -15.07 -15.27 5.39
C ASP A 40 -15.17 -16.41 6.40
N GLY A 41 -14.54 -16.29 7.57
CA GLY A 41 -14.57 -17.31 8.63
C GLY A 41 -13.39 -18.26 8.62
N THR A 42 -12.51 -18.21 7.63
CA THR A 42 -11.33 -19.09 7.55
C THR A 42 -10.35 -18.81 8.71
N ILE A 43 -10.05 -17.55 8.97
CA ILE A 43 -9.21 -17.11 10.10
C ILE A 43 -10.04 -16.31 11.11
N GLY A 44 -10.95 -15.46 10.62
CA GLY A 44 -11.76 -14.57 11.43
C GLY A 44 -12.97 -14.05 10.68
N HIS A 45 -13.85 -13.38 11.41
CA HIS A 45 -15.03 -12.71 10.86
C HIS A 45 -14.86 -11.19 10.95
N GLY A 46 -15.40 -10.45 9.98
CA GLY A 46 -15.44 -9.00 9.96
C GLY A 46 -14.14 -8.31 9.49
N GLY A 47 -13.02 -9.02 9.42
CA GLY A 47 -11.73 -8.46 8.96
C GLY A 47 -10.95 -7.69 10.02
N CYS A 48 -9.91 -6.98 9.59
CA CYS A 48 -9.18 -6.05 10.45
C CYS A 48 -10.12 -4.93 10.93
N ILE A 49 -9.93 -4.45 12.16
CA ILE A 49 -10.88 -3.50 12.81
C ILE A 49 -11.03 -2.18 12.06
N PHE A 50 -10.06 -1.80 11.23
CA PHE A 50 -10.03 -0.55 10.44
C PHE A 50 -10.55 -0.73 9.00
N CYS A 51 -10.78 -1.97 8.55
CA CYS A 51 -11.06 -2.27 7.15
C CYS A 51 -12.54 -2.05 6.83
N SER A 52 -12.85 -1.16 5.87
CA SER A 52 -14.21 -0.92 5.39
C SER A 52 -14.84 -2.18 4.79
N GLU A 53 -16.14 -2.16 4.58
CA GLU A 53 -16.86 -3.24 3.91
C GLU A 53 -16.30 -3.52 2.51
N GLY A 54 -15.79 -2.49 1.81
CA GLY A 54 -15.12 -2.60 0.51
C GLY A 54 -13.72 -3.22 0.54
N GLY A 55 -13.21 -3.63 1.71
CA GLY A 55 -11.91 -4.32 1.81
C GLY A 55 -10.72 -3.55 1.25
N SER A 56 -10.65 -2.23 1.47
CA SER A 56 -9.67 -1.30 0.88
C SER A 56 -9.82 -1.12 -0.64
N GLY A 57 -10.88 -1.65 -1.24
CA GLY A 57 -11.19 -1.56 -2.66
C GLY A 57 -12.24 -0.50 -3.01
N ASP A 58 -12.51 0.45 -2.12
CA ASP A 58 -13.57 1.48 -2.28
C ASP A 58 -13.44 2.30 -3.58
N PHE A 59 -12.26 2.31 -4.20
CA PHE A 59 -11.99 2.99 -5.48
C PHE A 59 -11.78 2.04 -6.66
N ALA A 60 -11.92 0.72 -6.44
CA ALA A 60 -11.77 -0.27 -7.50
C ALA A 60 -13.01 -0.28 -8.40
N ALA A 61 -12.81 -0.71 -9.66
CA ALA A 61 -13.92 -0.96 -10.57
C ALA A 61 -14.79 -2.11 -10.07
N SER A 62 -15.99 -2.26 -10.64
CA SER A 62 -16.91 -3.34 -10.27
C SER A 62 -16.34 -4.70 -10.67
N ALA A 63 -16.35 -5.68 -9.75
CA ALA A 63 -15.98 -7.07 -10.03
C ALA A 63 -16.92 -7.78 -11.02
N ALA A 64 -18.07 -7.19 -11.36
CA ALA A 64 -18.97 -7.73 -12.37
C ALA A 64 -18.46 -7.54 -13.82
N LEU A 65 -17.46 -6.65 -14.00
CA LEU A 65 -16.81 -6.40 -15.29
C LEU A 65 -15.61 -7.34 -15.46
N SER A 66 -15.30 -7.71 -16.71
CA SER A 66 -14.02 -8.36 -17.04
C SER A 66 -12.84 -7.45 -16.67
N ILE A 67 -11.66 -8.02 -16.52
CA ILE A 67 -10.46 -7.24 -16.18
C ILE A 67 -10.14 -6.19 -17.27
N HIS A 68 -10.30 -6.54 -18.54
CA HIS A 68 -10.14 -5.59 -19.65
C HIS A 68 -11.15 -4.42 -19.57
N GLU A 69 -12.43 -4.70 -19.34
CA GLU A 69 -13.45 -3.66 -19.18
C GLU A 69 -13.16 -2.74 -17.99
N GLN A 70 -12.67 -3.31 -16.88
CA GLN A 70 -12.24 -2.53 -15.73
C GLN A 70 -11.07 -1.61 -16.10
N ILE A 71 -10.05 -2.12 -16.80
CA ILE A 71 -8.90 -1.33 -17.26
C ILE A 71 -9.36 -0.22 -18.19
N ASP A 72 -10.13 -0.52 -19.23
CA ASP A 72 -10.59 0.44 -20.21
C ASP A 72 -11.42 1.56 -19.57
N SER A 73 -12.33 1.23 -18.66
CA SER A 73 -13.14 2.21 -17.94
C SER A 73 -12.30 3.18 -17.09
N GLN A 74 -11.29 2.65 -16.41
CA GLN A 74 -10.37 3.44 -15.59
C GLN A 74 -9.45 4.32 -16.47
N ILE A 75 -8.96 3.78 -17.59
CA ILE A 75 -8.16 4.52 -18.57
C ILE A 75 -8.98 5.68 -19.14
N ALA A 76 -10.22 5.45 -19.53
CA ALA A 76 -11.10 6.49 -20.05
C ALA A 76 -11.30 7.64 -19.07
N MET A 77 -11.47 7.35 -17.78
CA MET A 77 -11.59 8.37 -16.73
C MET A 77 -10.29 9.17 -16.50
N LEU A 78 -9.13 8.54 -16.65
CA LEU A 78 -7.84 9.17 -16.42
C LEU A 78 -7.37 9.98 -17.64
N SER A 79 -7.50 9.43 -18.83
CA SER A 79 -7.08 10.04 -20.10
C SER A 79 -7.87 11.31 -20.44
N ALA A 80 -9.13 11.40 -20.02
CA ALA A 80 -9.94 12.63 -20.15
C ALA A 80 -9.30 13.85 -19.46
N LYS A 81 -8.38 13.62 -18.52
CA LYS A 81 -7.70 14.69 -17.75
C LYS A 81 -6.28 14.98 -18.25
N ARG A 82 -5.59 14.03 -18.85
CA ARG A 82 -4.18 14.15 -19.30
C ARG A 82 -3.85 13.07 -20.36
N PRO A 83 -2.96 13.33 -21.33
CA PRO A 83 -2.43 12.29 -22.21
C PRO A 83 -1.52 11.36 -21.38
N ILE A 84 -1.94 10.11 -21.25
CA ILE A 84 -1.24 9.06 -20.51
C ILE A 84 -1.38 7.79 -21.34
N HIS A 85 -0.27 7.04 -21.50
CA HIS A 85 -0.24 5.85 -22.34
C HIS A 85 0.17 4.58 -21.61
N LYS A 86 0.74 4.72 -20.39
CA LYS A 86 1.25 3.59 -19.58
C LYS A 86 0.57 3.53 -18.22
N TYR A 87 0.14 2.32 -17.87
CA TYR A 87 -0.61 2.08 -16.65
C TYR A 87 -0.08 0.85 -15.92
N ILE A 88 -0.25 0.83 -14.60
CA ILE A 88 -0.04 -0.33 -13.74
C ILE A 88 -1.41 -0.90 -13.41
N ALA A 89 -1.63 -2.17 -13.71
CA ALA A 89 -2.81 -2.89 -13.26
C ALA A 89 -2.66 -3.19 -11.76
N TYR A 90 -3.48 -2.56 -10.92
CA TYR A 90 -3.38 -2.68 -9.47
C TYR A 90 -4.59 -3.40 -8.89
N PHE A 91 -4.42 -4.65 -8.51
CA PHE A 91 -5.40 -5.42 -7.75
C PHE A 91 -5.34 -5.01 -6.29
N GLN A 92 -6.38 -4.34 -5.81
CA GLN A 92 -6.38 -3.72 -4.49
C GLN A 92 -7.45 -4.28 -3.54
N ALA A 93 -8.63 -4.61 -4.05
CA ALA A 93 -9.77 -5.02 -3.22
C ALA A 93 -9.48 -6.33 -2.48
N TYR A 94 -9.59 -6.32 -1.15
CA TYR A 94 -9.39 -7.49 -0.28
C TYR A 94 -7.99 -8.13 -0.39
N THR A 95 -7.93 -9.48 -0.56
CA THR A 95 -6.68 -10.26 -0.59
C THR A 95 -6.53 -10.90 -1.97
N ASN A 96 -5.73 -10.28 -2.83
CA ASN A 96 -5.74 -10.57 -4.26
C ASN A 96 -4.94 -11.81 -4.70
N THR A 97 -4.48 -12.62 -3.76
CA THR A 97 -3.94 -13.97 -4.00
C THR A 97 -4.78 -15.06 -3.33
N TYR A 98 -5.89 -14.68 -2.70
CA TYR A 98 -6.77 -15.61 -2.00
C TYR A 98 -7.85 -16.16 -2.93
N ALA A 99 -7.41 -16.98 -3.88
CA ALA A 99 -8.25 -17.72 -4.82
C ALA A 99 -7.47 -18.89 -5.43
N PRO A 100 -8.13 -19.89 -6.06
CA PRO A 100 -7.43 -20.97 -6.75
C PRO A 100 -6.48 -20.45 -7.85
N VAL A 101 -5.27 -21.01 -7.97
CA VAL A 101 -4.24 -20.58 -8.91
C VAL A 101 -4.73 -20.46 -10.36
N PRO A 102 -5.56 -21.39 -10.91
CA PRO A 102 -6.07 -21.24 -12.27
C PRO A 102 -6.93 -19.99 -12.47
N TYR A 103 -7.66 -19.58 -11.43
CA TYR A 103 -8.42 -18.32 -11.47
C TYR A 103 -7.50 -17.10 -11.44
N LEU A 104 -6.52 -17.10 -10.52
CA LEU A 104 -5.52 -16.03 -10.42
C LEU A 104 -4.75 -15.87 -11.75
N GLU A 105 -4.30 -16.98 -12.33
CA GLU A 105 -3.60 -16.99 -13.61
C GLU A 105 -4.44 -16.34 -14.70
N LYS A 106 -5.71 -16.72 -14.82
CA LYS A 106 -6.64 -16.16 -15.80
C LYS A 106 -6.72 -14.65 -15.70
N ILE A 107 -7.03 -14.11 -14.50
CA ILE A 107 -7.27 -12.66 -14.33
C ILE A 107 -5.97 -11.85 -14.42
N PHE A 108 -4.85 -12.38 -13.96
CA PHE A 108 -3.57 -11.69 -14.04
C PHE A 108 -3.03 -11.70 -15.48
N GLN A 109 -3.17 -12.80 -16.23
CA GLN A 109 -2.82 -12.85 -17.65
C GLN A 109 -3.70 -11.90 -18.47
N GLU A 110 -5.00 -11.83 -18.19
CA GLU A 110 -5.89 -10.88 -18.82
C GLU A 110 -5.41 -9.44 -18.59
N ALA A 111 -5.05 -9.07 -17.34
CA ALA A 111 -4.50 -7.75 -17.02
C ALA A 111 -3.18 -7.46 -17.75
N ILE A 112 -2.23 -8.42 -17.74
CA ILE A 112 -0.91 -8.26 -18.38
C ILE A 112 -1.03 -8.18 -19.91
N SER A 113 -2.00 -8.85 -20.53
CA SER A 113 -2.19 -8.86 -21.98
C SER A 113 -2.64 -7.50 -22.52
N HIS A 114 -3.22 -6.64 -21.69
CA HIS A 114 -3.66 -5.32 -22.14
C HIS A 114 -2.48 -4.44 -22.57
N PRO A 115 -2.53 -3.81 -23.79
CA PRO A 115 -1.39 -3.10 -24.37
C PRO A 115 -0.93 -1.87 -23.55
N GLY A 116 -1.86 -1.19 -22.86
CA GLY A 116 -1.55 -0.04 -22.01
C GLY A 116 -0.95 -0.41 -20.66
N ILE A 117 -0.95 -1.69 -20.25
CA ILE A 117 -0.41 -2.13 -18.97
C ILE A 117 1.09 -2.43 -19.10
N VAL A 118 1.89 -1.79 -18.27
CA VAL A 118 3.36 -1.97 -18.25
C VAL A 118 3.86 -2.73 -17.02
N ALA A 119 3.05 -2.88 -15.98
CA ALA A 119 3.36 -3.65 -14.79
C ALA A 119 2.07 -4.10 -14.08
N LEU A 120 2.20 -5.13 -13.26
CA LEU A 120 1.17 -5.65 -12.38
C LEU A 120 1.53 -5.34 -10.92
N SER A 121 0.57 -4.88 -10.13
CA SER A 121 0.72 -4.63 -8.69
C SER A 121 -0.40 -5.35 -7.95
N ILE A 122 -0.06 -6.19 -6.96
CA ILE A 122 -1.00 -7.10 -6.31
C ILE A 122 -0.95 -6.88 -4.81
N GLY A 123 -2.02 -6.29 -4.24
CA GLY A 123 -2.18 -6.12 -2.81
C GLY A 123 -2.63 -7.42 -2.16
N THR A 124 -1.87 -7.93 -1.19
CA THR A 124 -2.21 -9.19 -0.53
C THR A 124 -1.70 -9.28 0.91
N ARG A 125 -2.08 -10.36 1.56
CA ARG A 125 -1.66 -10.77 2.91
C ARG A 125 -0.51 -11.77 2.81
N PRO A 126 0.44 -11.76 3.76
CA PRO A 126 1.54 -12.72 3.79
C PRO A 126 1.06 -14.19 3.87
N ASP A 127 0.00 -14.45 4.64
CA ASP A 127 -0.57 -15.78 4.86
C ASP A 127 -1.43 -16.31 3.69
N CYS A 128 -1.44 -15.61 2.55
CA CYS A 128 -2.13 -16.01 1.31
C CYS A 128 -1.16 -16.11 0.12
N LEU A 129 0.06 -16.56 0.37
CA LEU A 129 1.13 -16.70 -0.61
C LEU A 129 1.69 -18.12 -0.56
N GLU A 130 0.86 -19.11 -0.93
CA GLU A 130 1.29 -20.49 -1.09
C GLU A 130 2.36 -20.59 -2.21
N ASP A 131 3.14 -21.67 -2.22
CA ASP A 131 4.28 -21.81 -3.14
C ASP A 131 3.86 -21.77 -4.61
N ASP A 132 2.72 -22.36 -4.97
CA ASP A 132 2.17 -22.34 -6.33
C ASP A 132 1.70 -20.93 -6.76
N VAL A 133 1.22 -20.11 -5.81
CA VAL A 133 0.93 -18.69 -6.07
C VAL A 133 2.22 -17.91 -6.33
N VAL A 134 3.26 -18.11 -5.52
CA VAL A 134 4.57 -17.46 -5.71
C VAL A 134 5.17 -17.86 -7.05
N GLU A 135 5.07 -19.13 -7.44
CA GLU A 135 5.51 -19.63 -8.74
C GLU A 135 4.74 -18.97 -9.90
N LEU A 136 3.41 -18.86 -9.80
CA LEU A 136 2.60 -18.13 -10.78
C LEU A 136 3.08 -16.68 -10.94
N LEU A 137 3.25 -15.96 -9.83
CA LEU A 137 3.68 -14.55 -9.87
C LEU A 137 5.08 -14.41 -10.47
N SER A 138 6.00 -15.35 -10.19
CA SER A 138 7.33 -15.39 -10.77
C SER A 138 7.29 -15.60 -12.30
N ARG A 139 6.45 -16.52 -12.80
CA ARG A 139 6.25 -16.71 -14.25
C ARG A 139 5.70 -15.45 -14.92
N LEU A 140 4.72 -14.77 -14.29
CA LEU A 140 4.15 -13.52 -14.81
C LEU A 140 5.19 -12.39 -14.83
N ASN A 141 6.08 -12.35 -13.84
CA ASN A 141 7.15 -11.36 -13.76
C ASN A 141 8.17 -11.45 -14.91
N MET A 142 8.29 -12.62 -15.55
CA MET A 142 9.10 -12.79 -16.77
C MET A 142 8.46 -12.14 -18.00
N VAL A 143 7.15 -11.84 -17.96
CA VAL A 143 6.41 -11.18 -19.05
C VAL A 143 6.36 -9.67 -18.86
N LYS A 144 5.92 -9.23 -17.70
CA LYS A 144 5.92 -7.80 -17.29
C LYS A 144 6.22 -7.73 -15.79
N PRO A 145 6.86 -6.65 -15.29
CA PRO A 145 7.16 -6.48 -13.88
C PRO A 145 5.95 -6.71 -12.98
N VAL A 146 6.12 -7.55 -11.95
CA VAL A 146 5.11 -7.83 -10.93
C VAL A 146 5.58 -7.33 -9.58
N TRP A 147 4.79 -6.52 -8.93
CA TRP A 147 5.02 -6.04 -7.57
C TRP A 147 4.00 -6.65 -6.62
N VAL A 148 4.48 -7.25 -5.56
CA VAL A 148 3.62 -7.73 -4.47
C VAL A 148 3.56 -6.65 -3.39
N GLU A 149 2.38 -6.09 -3.19
CA GLU A 149 2.12 -5.12 -2.13
C GLU A 149 1.69 -5.86 -0.87
N LEU A 150 2.65 -6.07 0.02
CA LEU A 150 2.54 -6.97 1.17
C LEU A 150 2.09 -6.23 2.42
N GLY A 151 1.01 -6.67 3.04
CA GLY A 151 0.53 -6.11 4.31
C GLY A 151 1.48 -6.46 5.45
N LEU A 152 1.99 -5.47 6.16
CA LEU A 152 2.68 -5.59 7.46
C LEU A 152 1.91 -4.86 8.53
N GLN A 153 1.54 -3.65 8.23
CA GLN A 153 0.87 -2.63 9.05
C GLN A 153 1.78 -2.12 10.19
N THR A 154 2.31 -3.01 11.01
CA THR A 154 3.22 -2.77 12.14
C THR A 154 4.05 -4.02 12.44
N ILE A 155 5.21 -3.85 13.09
CA ILE A 155 6.01 -4.96 13.64
C ILE A 155 5.57 -5.37 15.04
N HIS A 156 4.78 -4.55 15.74
CA HIS A 156 4.40 -4.76 17.13
C HIS A 156 3.22 -5.72 17.24
N GLU A 157 3.46 -6.90 17.81
CA GLU A 157 2.47 -7.98 17.91
C GLU A 157 1.25 -7.61 18.76
N SER A 158 1.41 -6.78 19.78
CA SER A 158 0.28 -6.27 20.59
C SER A 158 -0.67 -5.42 19.74
N THR A 159 -0.12 -4.51 18.93
CA THR A 159 -0.89 -3.69 18.00
C THR A 159 -1.49 -4.54 16.89
N ALA A 160 -0.72 -5.50 16.34
CA ALA A 160 -1.19 -6.43 15.32
C ALA A 160 -2.39 -7.27 15.82
N ALA A 161 -2.35 -7.72 17.08
CA ALA A 161 -3.48 -8.41 17.72
C ALA A 161 -4.69 -7.48 17.89
N TYR A 162 -4.48 -6.25 18.38
CA TYR A 162 -5.55 -5.26 18.55
C TYR A 162 -6.25 -4.95 17.22
N ILE A 163 -5.49 -4.72 16.15
CA ILE A 163 -6.08 -4.44 14.83
C ILE A 163 -6.61 -5.70 14.12
N ARG A 164 -6.50 -6.87 14.73
CA ARG A 164 -6.91 -8.18 14.17
C ARG A 164 -6.24 -8.45 12.83
N ARG A 165 -4.92 -8.24 12.74
CA ARG A 165 -4.14 -8.53 11.53
C ARG A 165 -4.26 -10.01 11.12
N GLY A 166 -4.26 -10.93 12.10
CA GLY A 166 -4.55 -12.35 11.92
C GLY A 166 -3.37 -13.22 11.48
N TYR A 167 -2.16 -12.68 11.44
CA TYR A 167 -0.90 -13.42 11.22
C TYR A 167 0.24 -12.79 12.03
N PRO A 168 1.24 -13.59 12.46
CA PRO A 168 2.41 -13.10 13.19
C PRO A 168 3.43 -12.44 12.25
N LEU A 169 4.38 -11.68 12.82
CA LEU A 169 5.48 -11.05 12.07
C LEU A 169 6.32 -12.09 11.30
N SER A 170 6.53 -13.27 11.88
CA SER A 170 7.27 -14.37 11.22
C SER A 170 6.65 -14.82 9.90
N CYS A 171 5.32 -14.75 9.76
CA CYS A 171 4.63 -15.04 8.50
C CYS A 171 4.98 -14.00 7.42
N PHE A 172 5.08 -12.73 7.80
CA PHE A 172 5.55 -11.67 6.90
C PHE A 172 7.01 -11.92 6.47
N GLU A 173 7.89 -12.26 7.40
CA GLU A 173 9.30 -12.52 7.13
C GLU A 173 9.51 -13.70 6.17
N ASP A 174 8.79 -14.80 6.38
CA ASP A 174 8.83 -15.97 5.51
C ASP A 174 8.35 -15.63 4.10
N SER A 175 7.19 -14.97 3.98
CA SER A 175 6.62 -14.58 2.70
C SER A 175 7.52 -13.60 1.94
N LEU A 176 8.11 -12.61 2.63
CA LEU A 176 9.07 -11.69 2.04
C LEU A 176 10.28 -12.46 1.47
N LYS A 177 10.85 -13.38 2.26
CA LYS A 177 11.99 -14.21 1.84
C LYS A 177 11.66 -15.03 0.59
N ARG A 178 10.51 -15.70 0.54
CA ARG A 178 10.07 -16.52 -0.61
C ARG A 178 9.82 -15.67 -1.85
N LEU A 179 9.16 -14.52 -1.72
CA LEU A 179 8.92 -13.58 -2.82
C LEU A 179 10.26 -13.08 -3.40
N ARG A 180 11.20 -12.68 -2.55
CA ARG A 180 12.51 -12.20 -2.99
C ARG A 180 13.35 -13.29 -3.64
N ALA A 181 13.31 -14.51 -3.12
CA ALA A 181 13.96 -15.67 -3.76
C ALA A 181 13.38 -15.98 -5.15
N ALA A 182 12.10 -15.69 -5.37
CA ALA A 182 11.43 -15.81 -6.66
C ALA A 182 11.64 -14.60 -7.60
N GLY A 183 12.49 -13.62 -7.22
CA GLY A 183 12.80 -12.44 -8.03
C GLY A 183 11.71 -11.36 -8.07
N LEU A 184 10.73 -11.44 -7.19
CA LEU A 184 9.60 -10.50 -7.14
C LEU A 184 9.95 -9.25 -6.32
N GLU A 185 9.55 -8.08 -6.80
CA GLU A 185 9.65 -6.82 -6.05
C GLU A 185 8.54 -6.74 -4.99
N VAL A 186 8.91 -6.36 -3.76
CA VAL A 186 7.98 -6.25 -2.64
C VAL A 186 7.83 -4.81 -2.17
N VAL A 187 6.58 -4.38 -2.06
CA VAL A 187 6.20 -3.07 -1.52
C VAL A 187 5.43 -3.29 -0.22
N VAL A 188 5.96 -2.76 0.88
CA VAL A 188 5.37 -3.00 2.21
C VAL A 188 4.33 -1.93 2.54
N HIS A 189 3.18 -2.37 3.06
CA HIS A 189 2.17 -1.47 3.61
C HIS A 189 2.34 -1.33 5.11
N THR A 190 2.53 -0.09 5.58
CA THR A 190 2.51 0.28 7.00
C THR A 190 1.38 1.26 7.28
N ILE A 191 0.89 1.30 8.52
CA ILE A 191 -0.12 2.26 8.95
C ILE A 191 0.45 3.10 10.08
N LEU A 192 0.48 4.41 9.90
CA LEU A 192 0.93 5.38 10.89
C LEU A 192 -0.24 5.86 11.75
N GLY A 193 -0.03 5.93 13.05
CA GLY A 193 -1.02 6.38 14.03
C GLY A 193 -1.96 5.27 14.49
N LEU A 194 -1.53 4.00 14.46
CA LEU A 194 -2.26 2.89 15.07
C LEU A 194 -2.41 3.11 16.59
N PRO A 195 -3.57 2.77 17.18
CA PRO A 195 -3.79 2.94 18.60
C PRO A 195 -2.77 2.18 19.43
N GLY A 196 -2.17 2.86 20.42
CA GLY A 196 -1.17 2.29 21.31
C GLY A 196 0.26 2.39 20.81
N GLU A 197 0.51 2.82 19.58
CA GLU A 197 1.87 3.06 19.08
C GLU A 197 2.33 4.49 19.35
N SER A 198 3.52 4.61 19.92
CA SER A 198 4.27 5.85 20.04
C SER A 198 5.00 6.20 18.74
N ARG A 199 5.60 7.39 18.70
CA ARG A 199 6.51 7.78 17.61
C ARG A 199 7.71 6.82 17.50
N GLU A 200 8.26 6.42 18.63
CA GLU A 200 9.40 5.51 18.73
C GLU A 200 9.05 4.12 18.17
N ASP A 201 7.87 3.60 18.45
CA ASP A 201 7.37 2.33 17.90
C ASP A 201 7.27 2.37 16.37
N ILE A 202 6.78 3.49 15.84
CA ILE A 202 6.66 3.69 14.39
C ILE A 202 8.04 3.78 13.74
N LEU A 203 8.99 4.50 14.34
CA LEU A 203 10.37 4.59 13.85
C LEU A 203 11.08 3.25 13.94
N ALA A 204 10.87 2.47 15.00
CA ALA A 204 11.39 1.11 15.10
C ALA A 204 10.89 0.21 13.94
N THR A 205 9.66 0.45 13.46
CA THR A 205 9.16 -0.23 12.26
C THR A 205 9.95 0.18 11.01
N MET A 206 10.34 1.46 10.86
CA MET A 206 11.16 1.92 9.73
C MET A 206 12.57 1.32 9.80
N ASP A 207 13.19 1.35 10.98
CA ASP A 207 14.53 0.79 11.20
C ASP A 207 14.55 -0.73 10.93
N TYR A 208 13.51 -1.45 11.38
CA TYR A 208 13.34 -2.87 11.04
C TYR A 208 13.28 -3.09 9.54
N LEU A 209 12.51 -2.30 8.80
CA LEU A 209 12.34 -2.45 7.36
C LEU A 209 13.65 -2.15 6.58
N ASN A 210 14.52 -1.27 7.08
CA ASN A 210 15.84 -1.05 6.49
C ASN A 210 16.72 -2.30 6.52
N THR A 211 16.47 -3.24 7.42
CA THR A 211 17.22 -4.51 7.50
C THR A 211 16.61 -5.61 6.63
N ARG A 212 15.56 -5.30 5.87
CA ARG A 212 14.83 -6.24 5.02
C ARG A 212 15.03 -5.91 3.54
N ASP A 213 15.04 -6.94 2.69
CA ASP A 213 15.14 -6.74 1.23
C ASP A 213 13.78 -6.36 0.64
N ILE A 214 13.38 -5.09 0.83
CA ILE A 214 12.15 -4.51 0.27
C ILE A 214 12.50 -3.45 -0.77
N GLN A 215 11.66 -3.30 -1.79
CA GLN A 215 11.89 -2.34 -2.88
C GLN A 215 11.05 -1.08 -2.73
N GLY A 216 10.01 -1.14 -1.93
CA GLY A 216 9.17 0.03 -1.71
C GLY A 216 8.33 -0.03 -0.44
N ILE A 217 7.80 1.12 -0.06
CA ILE A 217 6.97 1.27 1.12
C ILE A 217 5.78 2.21 0.87
N LYS A 218 4.67 1.95 1.53
CA LYS A 218 3.53 2.86 1.66
C LYS A 218 3.39 3.25 3.12
N LEU A 219 3.61 4.52 3.41
CA LEU A 219 3.31 5.15 4.70
C LEU A 219 1.86 5.61 4.68
N GLN A 220 0.95 4.83 5.25
CA GLN A 220 -0.47 5.14 5.22
C GLN A 220 -0.91 5.74 6.55
N LEU A 221 -1.73 6.81 6.48
CA LEU A 221 -2.41 7.34 7.65
C LEU A 221 -3.54 6.40 8.06
N LEU A 222 -3.68 6.14 9.36
CA LEU A 222 -4.87 5.48 9.89
C LEU A 222 -6.12 6.31 9.61
N HIS A 223 -7.12 5.68 9.01
CA HIS A 223 -8.44 6.25 8.82
C HIS A 223 -9.48 5.55 9.68
N VAL A 224 -10.28 6.32 10.38
CA VAL A 224 -11.47 5.84 11.08
C VAL A 224 -12.65 5.95 10.14
N LEU A 225 -13.18 4.81 9.71
CA LEU A 225 -14.25 4.72 8.71
C LEU A 225 -15.56 4.25 9.35
N LYS A 226 -16.69 4.78 8.90
CA LYS A 226 -18.03 4.33 9.31
C LYS A 226 -18.18 2.82 9.09
N GLY A 227 -18.88 2.16 10.01
CA GLY A 227 -19.16 0.73 9.92
C GLY A 227 -18.01 -0.18 10.30
N THR A 228 -16.89 0.36 10.80
CA THR A 228 -15.75 -0.41 11.29
C THR A 228 -15.74 -0.49 12.81
N ASP A 229 -15.17 -1.56 13.37
CA ASP A 229 -15.02 -1.70 14.82
C ASP A 229 -14.10 -0.62 15.40
N LEU A 230 -13.09 -0.19 14.62
CA LEU A 230 -12.24 0.94 14.98
C LEU A 230 -13.03 2.23 15.18
N ALA A 231 -14.13 2.44 14.42
CA ALA A 231 -14.99 3.60 14.61
C ALA A 231 -15.72 3.57 15.96
N TYR A 232 -16.16 2.40 16.42
CA TYR A 232 -16.76 2.27 17.75
C TYR A 232 -15.76 2.59 18.86
N ASP A 233 -14.51 2.10 18.74
CA ASP A 233 -13.46 2.38 19.71
C ASP A 233 -13.09 3.87 19.73
N TYR A 234 -13.02 4.52 18.57
CA TYR A 234 -12.78 5.95 18.45
C TYR A 234 -13.90 6.78 19.08
N LEU A 235 -15.16 6.48 18.76
CA LEU A 235 -16.34 7.19 19.31
C LEU A 235 -16.48 6.97 20.82
N ALA A 236 -16.02 5.82 21.33
CA ALA A 236 -15.93 5.56 22.77
C ALA A 236 -14.75 6.26 23.46
N GLY A 237 -13.92 7.02 22.73
CA GLY A 237 -12.78 7.77 23.26
C GLY A 237 -11.59 6.91 23.69
N LYS A 238 -11.49 5.65 23.19
CA LYS A 238 -10.39 4.74 23.58
C LYS A 238 -9.04 5.16 23.01
N PHE A 239 -9.00 5.91 21.92
CA PHE A 239 -7.78 6.46 21.32
C PHE A 239 -8.07 7.79 20.63
N LYS A 240 -6.99 8.50 20.28
CA LYS A 240 -7.05 9.72 19.47
C LYS A 240 -6.36 9.47 18.13
N VAL A 241 -6.85 10.10 17.06
CA VAL A 241 -6.16 10.15 15.77
C VAL A 241 -5.11 11.26 15.80
N LEU A 242 -4.08 11.12 14.97
CA LEU A 242 -3.03 12.15 14.82
C LEU A 242 -3.61 13.46 14.31
N GLU A 243 -3.17 14.57 14.90
CA GLU A 243 -3.37 15.87 14.32
C GLU A 243 -2.52 16.05 13.06
N ARG A 244 -2.94 16.94 12.16
CA ARG A 244 -2.26 17.11 10.88
C ARG A 244 -0.78 17.45 11.02
N ALA A 245 -0.42 18.33 11.95
CA ALA A 245 0.96 18.72 12.19
C ALA A 245 1.80 17.53 12.71
N GLU A 246 1.26 16.79 13.67
CA GLU A 246 1.89 15.58 14.23
C GLU A 246 2.16 14.53 13.13
N TYR A 247 1.16 14.31 12.25
CA TYR A 247 1.32 13.37 11.13
C TYR A 247 2.41 13.81 10.14
N ILE A 248 2.47 15.11 9.81
CA ILE A 248 3.48 15.65 8.89
C ILE A 248 4.87 15.50 9.49
N ASP A 249 5.04 15.79 10.78
CA ASP A 249 6.29 15.62 11.48
C ASP A 249 6.71 14.15 11.54
N LEU A 250 5.77 13.26 11.86
CA LEU A 250 6.01 11.81 11.90
C LEU A 250 6.42 11.25 10.53
N VAL A 251 5.75 11.67 9.45
CA VAL A 251 6.12 11.22 8.08
C VAL A 251 7.51 11.74 7.71
N ALA A 252 7.86 12.98 8.10
CA ALA A 252 9.21 13.50 7.88
C ALA A 252 10.26 12.66 8.63
N ASP A 253 9.99 12.31 9.88
CA ASP A 253 10.85 11.44 10.67
C ASP A 253 10.98 10.04 10.05
N CYS A 254 9.88 9.43 9.60
CA CYS A 254 9.91 8.14 8.90
C CYS A 254 10.78 8.21 7.62
N LEU A 255 10.68 9.29 6.85
CA LEU A 255 11.50 9.47 5.66
C LEU A 255 12.99 9.62 6.02
N GLU A 256 13.32 10.36 7.09
CA GLU A 256 14.70 10.50 7.58
C GLU A 256 15.31 9.15 7.98
N HIS A 257 14.50 8.23 8.53
CA HIS A 257 14.92 6.89 8.97
C HIS A 257 14.97 5.86 7.84
N LEU A 258 14.30 6.07 6.70
CA LEU A 258 14.23 5.08 5.62
C LEU A 258 15.43 5.15 4.68
N ASP A 259 16.00 3.98 4.35
CA ASP A 259 17.09 3.87 3.38
C ASP A 259 16.72 4.50 2.03
N PRO A 260 17.59 5.32 1.42
CA PRO A 260 17.36 6.00 0.14
C PRO A 260 17.06 5.07 -1.05
N SER A 261 17.42 3.79 -0.98
CA SER A 261 17.08 2.79 -2.02
C SER A 261 15.61 2.39 -2.01
N ILE A 262 14.92 2.52 -0.87
CA ILE A 262 13.50 2.14 -0.71
C ILE A 262 12.62 3.19 -1.39
N VAL A 263 11.82 2.77 -2.38
CA VAL A 263 10.91 3.66 -3.10
C VAL A 263 9.69 3.99 -2.26
N ILE A 264 9.41 5.28 -2.10
CA ILE A 264 8.23 5.77 -1.37
C ILE A 264 7.02 5.79 -2.30
N HIS A 265 6.18 4.77 -2.21
CA HIS A 265 4.98 4.63 -3.03
C HIS A 265 3.85 5.58 -2.61
N ARG A 266 3.79 5.88 -1.29
CA ARG A 266 2.74 6.72 -0.72
C ARG A 266 3.20 7.30 0.62
N VAL A 267 2.86 8.56 0.87
CA VAL A 267 3.10 9.24 2.15
C VAL A 267 1.80 9.67 2.85
N THR A 268 0.64 9.28 2.34
CA THR A 268 -0.68 9.50 2.96
C THR A 268 -1.71 8.56 2.33
N GLY A 269 -2.78 8.24 3.04
CA GLY A 269 -3.90 7.45 2.53
C GLY A 269 -4.95 8.31 1.80
N ASP A 270 -5.82 7.64 1.04
CA ASP A 270 -7.06 8.19 0.53
C ASP A 270 -8.21 7.40 1.17
N GLY A 271 -8.95 8.00 2.08
CA GLY A 271 -10.17 7.41 2.63
C GLY A 271 -11.40 7.80 1.80
N PRO A 272 -12.39 6.91 1.63
CA PRO A 272 -13.64 7.27 1.00
C PRO A 272 -14.33 8.36 1.80
N LYS A 273 -14.59 9.51 1.16
CA LYS A 273 -15.08 10.72 1.84
C LYS A 273 -16.39 10.50 2.61
N ASP A 274 -17.26 9.68 2.04
CA ASP A 274 -18.60 9.40 2.60
C ASP A 274 -18.53 8.51 3.86
N LEU A 275 -17.44 7.74 4.00
CA LEU A 275 -17.21 6.86 5.14
C LEU A 275 -16.26 7.47 6.18
N LEU A 276 -15.46 8.47 5.83
CA LEU A 276 -14.42 9.01 6.71
C LEU A 276 -15.03 9.74 7.92
N ILE A 277 -14.75 9.24 9.14
CA ILE A 277 -15.07 9.87 10.41
C ILE A 277 -13.90 10.75 10.86
N ALA A 278 -12.67 10.20 10.86
CA ALA A 278 -11.47 10.88 11.33
C ALA A 278 -10.19 10.29 10.69
N PRO A 279 -9.13 11.09 10.58
CA PRO A 279 -9.10 12.54 10.73
C PRO A 279 -9.63 13.25 9.47
N LEU A 280 -10.50 14.22 9.60
CA LEU A 280 -11.15 14.89 8.45
C LEU A 280 -10.17 15.65 7.55
N TRP A 281 -9.05 16.12 8.10
CA TRP A 281 -8.00 16.81 7.33
C TRP A 281 -7.36 15.92 6.26
N ALA A 282 -7.42 14.59 6.40
CA ALA A 282 -6.89 13.62 5.43
C ALA A 282 -7.56 13.74 4.04
N SER A 283 -8.81 14.20 3.98
CA SER A 283 -9.53 14.46 2.73
C SER A 283 -8.89 15.54 1.84
N ARG A 284 -7.98 16.36 2.41
CA ARG A 284 -7.27 17.45 1.74
C ARG A 284 -5.85 17.03 1.32
N LYS A 285 -5.71 15.92 0.62
CA LYS A 285 -4.43 15.30 0.26
C LYS A 285 -3.39 16.26 -0.33
N ARG A 286 -3.81 17.18 -1.22
CA ARG A 286 -2.88 18.16 -1.84
C ARG A 286 -2.28 19.09 -0.78
N GLU A 287 -3.07 19.52 0.18
CA GLU A 287 -2.62 20.37 1.29
C GLU A 287 -1.61 19.61 2.16
N VAL A 288 -1.90 18.35 2.51
CA VAL A 288 -0.99 17.49 3.28
C VAL A 288 0.36 17.34 2.59
N LEU A 289 0.36 17.05 1.28
CA LEU A 289 1.60 16.90 0.51
C LEU A 289 2.41 18.21 0.44
N ASN A 290 1.74 19.36 0.26
CA ASN A 290 2.43 20.66 0.24
C ASN A 290 3.05 21.00 1.60
N LEU A 291 2.33 20.72 2.69
CA LEU A 291 2.83 20.94 4.05
C LEU A 291 3.99 20.01 4.38
N LEU A 292 3.93 18.74 3.96
CA LEU A 292 5.05 17.81 4.12
C LEU A 292 6.31 18.32 3.38
N HIS A 293 6.17 18.74 2.12
CA HIS A 293 7.31 19.28 1.36
C HIS A 293 7.88 20.55 2.01
N HIS A 294 7.01 21.42 2.53
CA HIS A 294 7.44 22.60 3.26
C HIS A 294 8.22 22.22 4.53
N ARG A 295 7.69 21.28 5.32
CA ARG A 295 8.33 20.79 6.55
C ARG A 295 9.70 20.16 6.28
N LEU A 296 9.82 19.31 5.26
CA LEU A 296 11.09 18.72 4.86
C LEU A 296 12.12 19.80 4.44
N LYS A 297 11.67 20.84 3.74
CA LYS A 297 12.51 21.97 3.36
C LYS A 297 12.95 22.78 4.59
N GLU A 298 12.06 23.10 5.51
CA GLU A 298 12.38 23.82 6.78
C GLU A 298 13.42 23.05 7.59
N ARG A 299 13.28 21.72 7.68
CA ARG A 299 14.22 20.85 8.39
C ARG A 299 15.51 20.58 7.60
N GLN A 300 15.61 21.06 6.37
CA GLN A 300 16.69 20.65 5.44
C GLN A 300 16.84 19.12 5.42
N SER A 301 15.71 18.44 5.34
CA SER A 301 15.60 17.00 5.52
C SER A 301 15.41 16.28 4.19
N PHE A 302 15.91 15.04 4.14
CA PHE A 302 15.79 14.13 3.00
C PHE A 302 15.74 12.68 3.49
N GLN A 303 15.33 11.78 2.62
CA GLN A 303 15.26 10.35 2.94
C GLN A 303 16.65 9.80 3.28
N GLY A 304 16.73 9.12 4.43
CA GLY A 304 17.97 8.53 4.93
C GLY A 304 18.86 9.48 5.72
N LYS A 305 18.43 10.71 6.00
CA LYS A 305 19.24 11.67 6.76
C LYS A 305 19.63 11.18 8.15
N ALA A 306 18.79 10.41 8.82
CA ALA A 306 19.08 9.84 10.14
C ALA A 306 20.03 8.62 10.09
N LEU A 307 20.38 8.15 8.89
CA LEU A 307 21.32 7.04 8.69
C LEU A 307 22.75 7.53 8.41
N GLU A 308 22.97 8.84 8.28
CA GLU A 308 24.29 9.46 8.15
C GLU A 308 25.00 9.50 9.52
#